data_0651783955bd723c3f57eebe9f8201ba
#
_entry.id   0651783955bd723c3f57eebe9f8201ba
#
_cell.length_a   1.000
_cell.length_b   1.000
_cell.length_c   1.000
_cell.angle_alpha   90.00
_cell.angle_beta   90.00
_cell.angle_gamma   90.00
#
_symmetry.space_group_name_H-M   'P 1'
#
loop_
_entity.id
_entity.type
_entity.pdbx_description
1 polymer ?
#
loop_
_entity_poly.entity_id
_entity_poly.type
_entity_poly.pdbx_seq_one_letter_code
_entity_poly.pdbx_strand_id
1 'polypeptide(L)'
;PAEQANWNYVLSEDANHLRRERGRRLFALAIAYVLKPNQRARLLDEGHRLGFEYGGEARAGRIGLAATGRAVRFFRSQLIQAVRSEEPTASMDADDVRVQWLIDQFLDEVLYAVLDGYEQGQDQRSPRVALEQQAGADNPHVGSPTDAMDDGLMN
;
A
#
# COMPACT_ATOMS: atom_id res chain seq x y z
N PRO A 1 -18.81 -5.36 -15.34
CA PRO A 1 -18.92 -3.90 -15.47
C PRO A 1 -18.91 -3.18 -14.13
N ALA A 2 -19.36 -3.82 -13.02
CA ALA A 2 -19.45 -3.17 -11.69
C ALA A 2 -18.09 -2.99 -10.97
N GLU A 3 -17.08 -3.76 -11.31
CA GLU A 3 -15.75 -3.64 -10.69
C GLU A 3 -14.94 -2.44 -11.18
N GLN A 4 -15.22 -1.93 -12.39
CA GLN A 4 -14.54 -0.73 -12.90
C GLN A 4 -15.03 0.57 -12.25
N ALA A 5 -16.23 0.59 -11.67
CA ALA A 5 -16.77 1.77 -11.01
C ALA A 5 -16.08 2.10 -9.67
N ASN A 6 -15.37 1.14 -9.07
CA ASN A 6 -14.72 1.34 -7.76
C ASN A 6 -13.37 2.09 -7.83
N TRP A 7 -12.86 2.36 -9.04
CA TRP A 7 -11.65 3.18 -9.25
C TRP A 7 -11.93 4.69 -9.16
N ASN A 8 -13.20 5.07 -9.29
CA ASN A 8 -13.66 6.46 -9.17
C ASN A 8 -14.07 6.82 -7.73
N TYR A 9 -13.58 6.10 -6.73
CA TYR A 9 -13.69 6.63 -5.38
C TYR A 9 -13.03 8.01 -5.39
N VAL A 10 -13.86 9.01 -5.18
CA VAL A 10 -13.52 10.42 -5.09
C VAL A 10 -12.48 10.58 -3.97
N LEU A 11 -11.25 10.26 -4.33
CA LEU A 11 -10.11 10.73 -3.55
C LEU A 11 -10.14 12.24 -3.73
N SER A 12 -9.98 12.95 -2.65
CA SER A 12 -9.83 14.41 -2.72
C SER A 12 -8.86 14.77 -3.85
N GLU A 13 -9.05 15.91 -4.49
CA GLU A 13 -8.15 16.36 -5.56
C GLU A 13 -6.68 16.33 -5.10
N ASP A 14 -6.43 16.63 -3.83
CA ASP A 14 -5.12 16.55 -3.19
C ASP A 14 -4.52 15.14 -3.20
N ALA A 15 -5.33 14.12 -2.91
CA ALA A 15 -4.86 12.72 -2.94
C ALA A 15 -4.55 12.27 -4.37
N ASN A 16 -5.31 12.73 -5.36
CA ASN A 16 -5.04 12.46 -6.77
C ASN A 16 -3.78 13.19 -7.26
N HIS A 17 -3.56 14.42 -6.82
CA HIS A 17 -2.36 15.18 -7.13
C HIS A 17 -1.11 14.50 -6.57
N LEU A 18 -1.13 14.10 -5.31
CA LEU A 18 -0.04 13.41 -4.63
C LEU A 18 0.32 12.08 -5.31
N ARG A 19 -0.67 11.32 -5.75
CA ARG A 19 -0.45 10.07 -6.52
C ARG A 19 0.21 10.31 -7.85
N ARG A 20 -0.22 11.33 -8.59
CA ARG A 20 0.39 11.70 -9.88
C ARG A 20 1.83 12.15 -9.69
N GLU A 21 2.10 12.93 -8.66
CA GLU A 21 3.45 13.40 -8.35
C GLU A 21 4.38 12.24 -8.01
N ARG A 22 3.94 11.28 -7.19
CA ARG A 22 4.70 10.07 -6.90
C ARG A 22 4.93 9.21 -8.13
N GLY A 23 3.92 9.05 -8.97
CA GLY A 23 4.08 8.32 -10.24
C GLY A 23 5.14 8.96 -11.13
N ARG A 24 5.15 10.28 -11.26
CA ARG A 24 6.18 11.02 -12.01
C ARG A 24 7.57 10.83 -11.40
N ARG A 25 7.67 10.91 -10.08
CA ARG A 25 8.94 10.71 -9.37
C ARG A 25 9.47 9.30 -9.55
N LEU A 26 8.62 8.29 -9.43
CA LEU A 26 8.99 6.90 -9.63
C LEU A 26 9.44 6.65 -11.09
N PHE A 27 8.76 7.26 -12.05
CA PHE A 27 9.14 7.21 -13.47
C PHE A 27 10.54 7.80 -13.68
N ALA A 28 10.80 9.00 -13.14
CA ALA A 28 12.10 9.66 -13.22
C ALA A 28 13.22 8.83 -12.58
N LEU A 29 12.95 8.16 -11.45
CA LEU A 29 13.89 7.26 -10.79
C LEU A 29 14.21 6.03 -11.64
N ALA A 30 13.21 5.41 -12.27
CA ALA A 30 13.40 4.25 -13.14
C ALA A 30 14.28 4.61 -14.34
N ILE A 31 14.03 5.74 -14.98
CA ILE A 31 14.86 6.23 -16.09
C ILE A 31 16.28 6.54 -15.61
N ALA A 32 16.43 7.23 -14.48
CA ALA A 32 17.73 7.53 -13.90
C ALA A 32 18.51 6.24 -13.53
N TYR A 33 17.82 5.20 -13.06
CA TYR A 33 18.41 3.90 -12.73
C TYR A 33 19.04 3.23 -13.96
N VAL A 34 18.39 3.34 -15.12
CA VAL A 34 18.94 2.85 -16.39
C VAL A 34 20.17 3.67 -16.80
N LEU A 35 20.05 5.01 -16.79
CA LEU A 35 21.03 5.92 -17.36
C LEU A 35 22.26 6.18 -16.46
N LYS A 36 22.15 5.95 -15.13
CA LYS A 36 23.20 6.32 -14.17
C LYS A 36 23.71 5.11 -13.37
N PRO A 37 24.54 4.24 -13.98
CA PRO A 37 24.99 3.00 -13.32
C PRO A 37 25.63 3.23 -11.94
N ASN A 38 26.40 4.30 -11.79
CA ASN A 38 27.11 4.62 -10.54
C ASN A 38 26.19 5.12 -9.41
N GLN A 39 24.92 5.40 -9.69
CA GLN A 39 23.94 5.87 -8.72
C GLN A 39 22.84 4.85 -8.42
N ARG A 40 22.90 3.65 -9.01
CA ARG A 40 21.82 2.66 -8.93
C ARG A 40 21.42 2.31 -7.52
N ALA A 41 22.38 2.08 -6.62
CA ALA A 41 22.09 1.77 -5.23
C ALA A 41 21.22 2.87 -4.57
N ARG A 42 21.65 4.13 -4.67
CA ARG A 42 20.90 5.26 -4.13
C ARG A 42 19.51 5.43 -4.77
N LEU A 43 19.41 5.25 -6.09
CA LEU A 43 18.14 5.37 -6.81
C LEU A 43 17.17 4.25 -6.42
N LEU A 44 17.70 3.05 -6.17
CA LEU A 44 16.94 1.92 -5.68
C LEU A 44 16.42 2.16 -4.27
N ASP A 45 17.24 2.67 -3.36
CA ASP A 45 16.84 3.04 -2.00
C ASP A 45 15.71 4.08 -2.00
N GLU A 46 15.79 5.06 -2.90
CA GLU A 46 14.74 6.06 -3.05
C GLU A 46 13.46 5.47 -3.62
N GLY A 47 13.56 4.58 -4.61
CA GLY A 47 12.43 3.83 -5.17
C GLY A 47 11.76 2.95 -4.12
N HIS A 48 12.55 2.25 -3.31
CA HIS A 48 12.09 1.42 -2.21
C HIS A 48 11.31 2.24 -1.18
N ARG A 49 11.83 3.39 -0.76
CA ARG A 49 11.13 4.28 0.16
C ARG A 49 9.79 4.75 -0.38
N LEU A 50 9.73 5.17 -1.65
CA LEU A 50 8.46 5.57 -2.29
C LEU A 50 7.46 4.41 -2.40
N GLY A 51 7.94 3.21 -2.70
CA GLY A 51 7.11 2.01 -2.72
C GLY A 51 6.51 1.71 -1.36
N PHE A 52 7.34 1.73 -0.33
CA PHE A 52 6.93 1.49 1.05
C PHE A 52 5.86 2.49 1.53
N GLU A 53 6.08 3.79 1.31
CA GLU A 53 5.11 4.84 1.62
C GLU A 53 3.77 4.60 0.89
N TYR A 54 3.83 4.25 -0.39
CA TYR A 54 2.63 3.96 -1.19
C TYR A 54 1.86 2.76 -0.65
N GLY A 55 2.54 1.68 -0.25
CA GLY A 55 1.93 0.50 0.35
C GLY A 55 1.19 0.83 1.64
N GLY A 56 1.83 1.56 2.54
CA GLY A 56 1.24 2.01 3.81
C GLY A 56 0.00 2.89 3.60
N GLU A 57 0.05 3.81 2.63
CA GLU A 57 -1.10 4.65 2.29
C GLU A 57 -2.25 3.89 1.64
N ALA A 58 -1.94 2.94 0.74
CA ALA A 58 -2.95 2.08 0.15
C ALA A 58 -3.69 1.30 1.25
N ARG A 59 -2.97 0.79 2.23
CA ARG A 59 -3.55 0.12 3.41
C ARG A 59 -4.39 1.06 4.25
N ALA A 60 -3.86 2.25 4.58
CA ALA A 60 -4.58 3.27 5.35
C ALA A 60 -5.87 3.71 4.65
N GLY A 61 -5.84 3.84 3.32
CA GLY A 61 -6.97 4.15 2.46
C GLY A 61 -7.93 2.97 2.21
N ARG A 62 -7.69 1.80 2.83
CA ARG A 62 -8.49 0.57 2.66
C ARG A 62 -8.53 0.07 1.21
N ILE A 63 -7.51 0.36 0.42
CA ILE A 63 -7.34 -0.19 -0.91
C ILE A 63 -6.87 -1.63 -0.75
N GLY A 64 -7.57 -2.59 -1.35
CA GLY A 64 -7.18 -4.00 -1.22
C GLY A 64 -5.82 -4.29 -1.86
N LEU A 65 -5.06 -5.23 -1.30
CA LEU A 65 -3.72 -5.61 -1.76
C LEU A 65 -3.69 -5.95 -3.26
N ALA A 66 -4.68 -6.71 -3.74
CA ALA A 66 -4.80 -7.05 -5.15
C ALA A 66 -5.00 -5.83 -6.06
N ALA A 67 -5.73 -4.81 -5.58
CA ALA A 67 -5.89 -3.55 -6.30
C ALA A 67 -4.59 -2.74 -6.32
N THR A 68 -3.87 -2.72 -5.20
CA THR A 68 -2.55 -2.09 -5.08
C THR A 68 -1.55 -2.74 -6.05
N GLY A 69 -1.48 -4.07 -6.10
CA GLY A 69 -0.62 -4.80 -7.04
C GLY A 69 -0.99 -4.54 -8.51
N ARG A 70 -2.29 -4.46 -8.85
CA ARG A 70 -2.74 -4.08 -10.20
C ARG A 70 -2.28 -2.67 -10.58
N ALA A 71 -2.30 -1.72 -9.67
CA ALA A 71 -1.82 -0.36 -9.92
C ALA A 71 -0.31 -0.33 -10.25
N VAL A 72 0.50 -1.07 -9.51
CA VAL A 72 1.94 -1.20 -9.79
C VAL A 72 2.18 -1.85 -11.15
N ARG A 73 1.45 -2.93 -11.47
CA ARG A 73 1.54 -3.60 -12.78
C ARG A 73 1.12 -2.67 -13.93
N PHE A 74 0.07 -1.90 -13.75
CA PHE A 74 -0.36 -0.90 -14.74
C PHE A 74 0.73 0.15 -14.96
N PHE A 75 1.32 0.66 -13.88
CA PHE A 75 2.44 1.60 -13.97
C PHE A 75 3.62 1.03 -14.75
N ARG A 76 4.01 -0.23 -14.47
CA ARG A 76 5.06 -0.94 -15.22
C ARG A 76 4.75 -0.98 -16.72
N SER A 77 3.53 -1.34 -17.10
CA SER A 77 3.15 -1.40 -18.52
C SER A 77 3.22 -0.04 -19.20
N GLN A 78 2.82 1.04 -18.52
CA GLN A 78 2.92 2.41 -19.04
C GLN A 78 4.37 2.85 -19.21
N LEU A 79 5.25 2.52 -18.26
CA LEU A 79 6.67 2.83 -18.34
C LEU A 79 7.35 2.11 -19.52
N ILE A 80 7.11 0.80 -19.66
CA ILE A 80 7.65 0.03 -20.78
C ILE A 80 7.14 0.57 -22.12
N GLN A 81 5.86 0.91 -22.21
CA GLN A 81 5.28 1.49 -23.41
C GLN A 81 5.90 2.84 -23.75
N ALA A 82 6.11 3.71 -22.77
CA ALA A 82 6.73 5.02 -22.98
C ALA A 82 8.17 4.89 -23.52
N VAL A 83 8.95 3.96 -22.95
CA VAL A 83 10.33 3.70 -23.45
C VAL A 83 10.34 3.18 -24.89
N ARG A 84 9.39 2.32 -25.25
CA ARG A 84 9.28 1.76 -26.60
C ARG A 84 8.71 2.73 -27.65
N SER A 85 7.95 3.73 -27.22
CA SER A 85 7.28 4.65 -28.18
C SER A 85 8.26 5.59 -28.89
N GLU A 86 9.47 5.71 -28.38
CA GLU A 86 10.49 6.59 -28.97
C GLU A 86 11.19 5.99 -30.20
N GLU A 87 11.13 4.64 -30.38
CA GLU A 87 11.67 3.96 -31.58
C GLU A 87 10.74 2.82 -32.08
N PRO A 88 9.69 3.12 -32.84
CA PRO A 88 8.69 2.10 -33.22
C PRO A 88 9.15 1.12 -34.31
N THR A 89 10.33 1.25 -34.88
CA THR A 89 10.78 0.48 -36.05
C THR A 89 12.02 -0.36 -35.86
N ALA A 90 12.69 -0.30 -34.73
CA ALA A 90 13.86 -1.13 -34.47
C ALA A 90 13.46 -2.53 -33.99
N SER A 91 14.05 -3.56 -34.54
CA SER A 91 14.05 -4.89 -33.92
C SER A 91 14.71 -4.77 -32.56
N MET A 92 14.14 -5.42 -31.53
CA MET A 92 14.75 -5.45 -30.19
C MET A 92 16.21 -5.89 -30.32
N ASP A 93 17.13 -4.98 -30.06
CA ASP A 93 18.54 -5.28 -29.96
C ASP A 93 18.93 -5.66 -28.51
N ALA A 94 20.21 -6.00 -28.33
CA ALA A 94 20.71 -6.40 -27.01
C ALA A 94 20.62 -5.26 -25.98
N ASP A 95 20.67 -4.01 -26.41
CA ASP A 95 20.58 -2.85 -25.54
C ASP A 95 19.13 -2.63 -25.07
N ASP A 96 18.13 -2.85 -25.93
CA ASP A 96 16.71 -2.82 -25.57
C ASP A 96 16.38 -3.86 -24.52
N VAL A 97 16.87 -5.09 -24.68
CA VAL A 97 16.69 -6.17 -23.69
C VAL A 97 17.31 -5.79 -22.35
N ARG A 98 18.49 -5.18 -22.37
CA ARG A 98 19.18 -4.74 -21.16
C ARG A 98 18.43 -3.61 -20.45
N VAL A 99 17.93 -2.62 -21.20
CA VAL A 99 17.11 -1.53 -20.65
C VAL A 99 15.86 -2.07 -20.01
N GLN A 100 15.14 -2.96 -20.71
CA GLN A 100 13.94 -3.58 -20.16
C GLN A 100 14.25 -4.37 -18.88
N TRP A 101 15.31 -5.16 -18.84
CA TRP A 101 15.72 -5.91 -17.66
C TRP A 101 16.02 -4.99 -16.47
N LEU A 102 16.69 -3.87 -16.68
CA LEU A 102 16.99 -2.89 -15.62
C LEU A 102 15.72 -2.24 -15.07
N ILE A 103 14.77 -1.91 -15.94
CA ILE A 103 13.47 -1.38 -15.54
C ILE A 103 12.71 -2.41 -14.71
N ASP A 104 12.69 -3.66 -15.16
CA ASP A 104 12.02 -4.75 -14.48
C ASP A 104 12.62 -4.98 -13.10
N GLN A 105 13.95 -5.02 -12.99
CA GLN A 105 14.66 -5.16 -11.72
C GLN A 105 14.31 -4.02 -10.74
N PHE A 106 14.33 -2.78 -11.20
CA PHE A 106 13.99 -1.63 -10.37
C PHE A 106 12.53 -1.70 -9.87
N LEU A 107 11.60 -2.04 -10.75
CA LEU A 107 10.18 -2.09 -10.41
C LEU A 107 9.81 -3.29 -9.54
N ASP A 108 10.51 -4.41 -9.65
CA ASP A 108 10.31 -5.56 -8.77
C ASP A 108 10.70 -5.20 -7.33
N GLU A 109 11.81 -4.50 -7.11
CA GLU A 109 12.21 -4.00 -5.79
C GLU A 109 11.21 -2.98 -5.23
N VAL A 110 10.71 -2.08 -6.07
CA VAL A 110 9.64 -1.15 -5.67
C VAL A 110 8.37 -1.90 -5.29
N LEU A 111 8.00 -2.95 -6.03
CA LEU A 111 6.83 -3.77 -5.70
C LEU A 111 6.99 -4.47 -4.35
N TYR A 112 8.15 -5.05 -4.06
CA TYR A 112 8.41 -5.64 -2.74
C TYR A 112 8.27 -4.61 -1.62
N ALA A 113 8.80 -3.41 -1.81
CA ALA A 113 8.64 -2.33 -0.85
C ALA A 113 7.16 -1.91 -0.66
N VAL A 114 6.35 -1.93 -1.73
CA VAL A 114 4.90 -1.67 -1.63
C VAL A 114 4.22 -2.74 -0.79
N LEU A 115 4.57 -4.01 -0.98
CA LEU A 115 4.02 -5.12 -0.20
C LEU A 115 4.40 -4.99 1.29
N ASP A 116 5.67 -4.73 1.58
CA ASP A 116 6.17 -4.53 2.94
C ASP A 116 5.45 -3.36 3.65
N GLY A 117 5.32 -2.23 2.97
CA GLY A 117 4.61 -1.07 3.51
C GLY A 117 3.14 -1.35 3.75
N TYR A 118 2.52 -2.15 2.88
CA TYR A 118 1.13 -2.57 3.04
C TYR A 118 0.94 -3.49 4.25
N GLU A 119 1.83 -4.45 4.46
CA GLU A 119 1.80 -5.39 5.59
C GLU A 119 2.05 -4.68 6.92
N GLN A 120 3.09 -3.83 7.00
CA GLN A 120 3.38 -3.08 8.23
C GLN A 120 2.27 -2.11 8.63
N GLY A 121 1.55 -1.55 7.67
CA GLY A 121 0.33 -0.77 7.94
C GLY A 121 -0.81 -1.59 8.56
N GLN A 122 -0.73 -2.93 8.52
CA GLN A 122 -1.66 -3.84 9.19
C GLN A 122 -1.36 -3.97 10.68
N ASP A 123 -0.09 -4.11 11.05
CA ASP A 123 0.34 -4.37 12.44
C ASP A 123 0.06 -3.17 13.37
N GLN A 124 0.11 -1.96 12.85
CA GLN A 124 -0.17 -0.75 13.64
C GLN A 124 -1.63 -0.62 14.12
N ARG A 125 -2.56 -1.39 13.56
CA ARG A 125 -3.98 -1.41 13.98
C ARG A 125 -4.34 -2.53 14.95
N SER A 126 -3.54 -3.58 15.03
CA SER A 126 -3.81 -4.75 15.87
C SER A 126 -3.78 -4.50 17.38
N PRO A 127 -2.91 -3.63 17.94
CA PRO A 127 -2.85 -3.43 19.39
C PRO A 127 -4.09 -2.77 20.00
N ARG A 128 -4.79 -1.94 19.23
CA ARG A 128 -5.93 -1.17 19.75
C ARG A 128 -7.20 -2.00 19.93
N VAL A 129 -7.42 -2.96 19.05
CA VAL A 129 -8.58 -3.87 19.12
C VAL A 129 -8.42 -4.87 20.26
N ALA A 130 -7.19 -5.33 20.55
CA ALA A 130 -6.90 -6.23 21.66
C ALA A 130 -7.12 -5.56 23.03
N LEU A 131 -6.78 -4.28 23.16
CA LEU A 131 -6.98 -3.50 24.39
C LEU A 131 -8.47 -3.21 24.65
N GLU A 132 -9.27 -2.94 23.63
CA GLU A 132 -10.71 -2.72 23.78
C GLU A 132 -11.47 -4.01 24.12
N GLN A 133 -11.02 -5.16 23.65
CA GLN A 133 -11.59 -6.46 24.01
C GLN A 133 -11.23 -6.88 25.44
N GLN A 134 -10.04 -6.54 25.94
CA GLN A 134 -9.66 -6.78 27.33
C GLN A 134 -10.36 -5.85 28.32
N ALA A 135 -10.60 -4.61 27.96
CA ALA A 135 -11.31 -3.64 28.79
C ALA A 135 -12.81 -3.97 28.96
N GLY A 136 -13.40 -4.70 28.00
CA GLY A 136 -14.80 -5.15 28.09
C GLY A 136 -15.02 -6.43 28.88
N ALA A 137 -13.95 -7.20 29.19
CA ALA A 137 -14.05 -8.47 29.91
C ALA A 137 -13.94 -8.36 31.42
N ASP A 138 -13.55 -7.20 31.94
CA ASP A 138 -13.27 -7.00 33.36
C ASP A 138 -14.38 -6.16 34.06
N ASN A 139 -15.65 -6.46 33.75
CA ASN A 139 -16.76 -5.91 34.51
C ASN A 139 -17.30 -7.00 35.48
N PRO A 140 -16.85 -7.01 36.74
CA PRO A 140 -17.37 -7.96 37.71
C PRO A 140 -18.82 -7.61 37.97
N HIS A 141 -19.68 -8.56 37.73
CA HIS A 141 -21.08 -8.61 38.09
C HIS A 141 -21.23 -8.31 39.59
N VAL A 142 -21.55 -7.08 39.92
CA VAL A 142 -21.95 -6.71 41.29
C VAL A 142 -23.32 -7.33 41.54
N GLY A 143 -23.28 -8.42 42.30
CA GLY A 143 -24.45 -9.11 42.75
C GLY A 143 -25.35 -8.20 43.60
N SER A 144 -26.61 -8.20 43.29
CA SER A 144 -27.65 -7.65 44.14
C SER A 144 -27.70 -8.43 45.43
N PRO A 145 -27.71 -7.77 46.59
CA PRO A 145 -28.06 -8.44 47.83
C PRO A 145 -29.58 -8.66 47.89
N THR A 146 -29.93 -9.89 47.95
CA THR A 146 -31.23 -10.38 48.44
C THR A 146 -31.35 -9.95 49.85
N ASP A 147 -32.27 -9.08 50.17
CA ASP A 147 -32.70 -8.89 51.53
C ASP A 147 -33.97 -9.69 51.76
N ALA A 148 -33.76 -10.74 52.50
CA ALA A 148 -34.81 -11.55 53.10
C ALA A 148 -34.93 -11.11 54.55
N MET A 149 -36.08 -11.28 55.05
CA MET A 149 -36.53 -11.18 56.42
C MET A 149 -37.35 -9.93 56.69
N ASP A 150 -38.50 -10.10 57.23
CA ASP A 150 -38.76 -10.64 58.54
C ASP A 150 -40.26 -10.86 58.70
N ASP A 151 -40.65 -11.92 59.07
CA ASP A 151 -41.21 -12.52 60.30
C ASP A 151 -41.75 -11.55 61.32
N GLY A 152 -42.93 -11.86 61.81
CA GLY A 152 -43.38 -11.36 63.10
C GLY A 152 -44.85 -11.02 63.22
N LEU A 153 -45.65 -12.01 63.44
CA LEU A 153 -46.27 -12.32 64.71
C LEU A 153 -47.28 -11.33 65.31
N MET A 154 -48.47 -11.87 65.45
CA MET A 154 -49.39 -11.69 66.59
C MET A 154 -50.29 -10.47 66.64
N ASN A 155 -51.50 -10.62 66.54
CA ASN A 155 -52.62 -10.90 67.44
C ASN A 155 -53.88 -10.56 66.76
#